data_9179cf9da0b152cced61412874b92e2a
#
_entry.id   9179cf9da0b152cced61412874b92e2a
#
_cell.length_a   1.000
_cell.length_b   1.000
_cell.length_c   1.000
_cell.angle_alpha   90.00
_cell.angle_beta   90.00
_cell.angle_gamma   90.00
#
_symmetry.space_group_name_H-M   'P 1'
#
loop_
_entity.id
_entity.type
_entity.pdbx_description
1 polymer ?
#
loop_
_entity_poly.entity_id
_entity_poly.type
_entity_poly.pdbx_seq_one_letter_code
_entity_poly.pdbx_strand_id
1 'polypeptide(L)'
;EPYRKTGVKLGDEQFALAERWEQAGKLALVGIGVEPGLSDVFARHAADTMFSEINEVGVRDGANLTVAGYDFAPTFSIWTTIEECLNPPVIWEKDRGWFTTPPFSEPETFTFPAGIGPVECVNVEHEEVLLIPRWVEAQRVTFKYGLGSEFIGVLQTLHKLGLDSTDPVRVGGASVSPRDVVAACLPDPATLGDKMSGLTCAGTWVTGTGTDGAPREVYLYHVVDNAWSMAEYGSQAVVWQTAVNPVVALELIDSGAWAGTGVLGPEALPAQPFLDLLTEYGSPWGCEERTPAGK
;
A
#
# COMPACT_ATOMS: atom_id res chain seq x y z
N GLU A 1 17.49 0.24 3.46
CA GLU A 1 17.15 -1.20 3.38
C GLU A 1 17.29 -1.88 4.75
N PRO A 2 16.36 -1.67 5.68
CA PRO A 2 16.49 -2.20 7.05
C PRO A 2 16.63 -3.71 7.08
N TYR A 3 15.86 -4.41 6.29
CA TYR A 3 15.87 -5.88 6.26
C TYR A 3 17.18 -6.46 5.79
N ARG A 4 17.76 -5.91 4.73
CA ARG A 4 19.00 -6.44 4.16
C ARG A 4 20.22 -6.10 5.02
N LYS A 5 20.23 -4.91 5.61
CA LYS A 5 21.42 -4.41 6.33
C LYS A 5 21.40 -4.73 7.82
N THR A 6 20.23 -4.71 8.45
CA THR A 6 20.12 -4.79 9.90
C THR A 6 19.19 -5.90 10.40
N GLY A 7 18.36 -6.49 9.54
CA GLY A 7 17.31 -7.44 9.93
C GLY A 7 16.17 -6.78 10.72
N VAL A 8 16.10 -5.45 10.74
CA VAL A 8 15.05 -4.68 11.41
C VAL A 8 13.87 -4.52 10.47
N LYS A 9 12.68 -4.91 10.89
CA LYS A 9 11.46 -4.71 10.13
C LYS A 9 11.03 -3.23 10.11
N LEU A 10 10.39 -2.81 9.03
CA LEU A 10 9.75 -1.51 8.97
C LEU A 10 8.81 -1.32 10.18
N GLY A 11 8.88 -0.15 10.81
CA GLY A 11 8.11 0.16 12.02
C GLY A 11 8.73 -0.29 13.33
N ASP A 12 9.70 -1.21 13.36
CA ASP A 12 10.30 -1.70 14.63
C ASP A 12 10.88 -0.56 15.49
N GLU A 13 11.50 0.45 14.86
CA GLU A 13 12.05 1.61 15.57
C GLU A 13 10.94 2.47 16.19
N GLN A 14 9.83 2.66 15.49
CA GLN A 14 8.67 3.41 15.99
C GLN A 14 8.01 2.66 17.13
N PHE A 15 7.76 1.36 16.97
CA PHE A 15 7.16 0.52 18.02
C PHE A 15 8.04 0.35 19.25
N ALA A 16 9.36 0.40 19.11
CA ALA A 16 10.28 0.41 20.25
C ALA A 16 10.10 1.65 21.16
N LEU A 17 9.47 2.70 20.66
CA LEU A 17 9.16 3.91 21.42
C LEU A 17 7.78 3.91 22.07
N ALA A 18 6.96 2.87 21.87
CA ALA A 18 5.56 2.82 22.29
C ALA A 18 5.36 3.14 23.77
N GLU A 19 6.17 2.53 24.67
CA GLU A 19 6.09 2.76 26.10
C GLU A 19 6.37 4.24 26.47
N ARG A 20 7.30 4.90 25.78
CA ARG A 20 7.59 6.32 26.01
C ARG A 20 6.43 7.22 25.61
N TRP A 21 5.73 6.89 24.53
CA TRP A 21 4.53 7.59 24.06
C TRP A 21 3.37 7.38 25.03
N GLU A 22 3.18 6.15 25.53
CA GLU A 22 2.17 5.83 26.55
C GLU A 22 2.41 6.60 27.85
N GLN A 23 3.65 6.58 28.39
CA GLN A 23 4.03 7.31 29.60
C GLN A 23 3.82 8.82 29.46
N ALA A 24 3.98 9.35 28.26
CA ALA A 24 3.72 10.76 27.95
C ALA A 24 2.22 11.07 27.73
N GLY A 25 1.34 10.06 27.71
CA GLY A 25 -0.08 10.22 27.40
C GLY A 25 -0.32 10.72 25.97
N LYS A 26 0.53 10.34 25.03
CA LYS A 26 0.49 10.78 23.64
C LYS A 26 0.29 9.62 22.68
N LEU A 27 -0.35 9.92 21.54
CA LEU A 27 -0.52 9.01 20.41
C LEU A 27 0.50 9.36 19.32
N ALA A 28 1.20 8.34 18.83
CA ALA A 28 1.88 8.35 17.53
C ALA A 28 1.09 7.42 16.61
N LEU A 29 0.37 7.99 15.64
CA LEU A 29 -0.31 7.22 14.60
C LEU A 29 0.66 7.03 13.44
N VAL A 30 0.93 5.79 13.07
CA VAL A 30 1.84 5.40 11.98
C VAL A 30 1.05 4.74 10.85
N GLY A 31 1.56 4.84 9.63
CA GLY A 31 0.94 4.18 8.48
C GLY A 31 -0.46 4.73 8.15
N ILE A 32 -0.59 6.02 7.85
CA ILE A 32 -1.89 6.65 7.56
C ILE A 32 -1.88 7.41 6.23
N GLY A 33 -1.47 6.72 5.17
CA GLY A 33 -1.65 7.14 3.79
C GLY A 33 -2.80 6.38 3.11
N VAL A 34 -2.64 6.06 1.86
CA VAL A 34 -3.54 5.14 1.15
C VAL A 34 -3.09 3.69 1.42
N GLU A 35 -1.84 3.42 1.25
CA GLU A 35 -1.10 2.19 1.50
C GLU A 35 0.30 2.55 2.00
N PRO A 36 0.58 2.31 3.28
CA PRO A 36 -0.34 1.88 4.35
C PRO A 36 -1.31 2.99 4.78
N GLY A 37 -2.46 2.59 5.29
CA GLY A 37 -3.45 3.48 5.90
C GLY A 37 -4.89 3.14 5.58
N LEU A 38 -5.43 3.59 4.46
CA LEU A 38 -6.81 3.26 4.07
C LEU A 38 -7.02 1.76 3.89
N SER A 39 -6.06 1.05 3.30
CA SER A 39 -6.05 -0.40 3.20
C SER A 39 -6.15 -1.09 4.57
N ASP A 40 -5.49 -0.54 5.57
CA ASP A 40 -5.50 -1.01 6.95
C ASP A 40 -6.85 -0.74 7.63
N VAL A 41 -7.44 0.44 7.38
CA VAL A 41 -8.82 0.76 7.82
C VAL A 41 -9.83 -0.21 7.21
N PHE A 42 -9.67 -0.60 5.93
CA PHE A 42 -10.50 -1.61 5.30
C PHE A 42 -10.35 -2.98 5.97
N ALA A 43 -9.13 -3.38 6.32
CA ALA A 43 -8.91 -4.63 7.07
C ALA A 43 -9.60 -4.62 8.43
N ARG A 44 -9.53 -3.51 9.16
CA ARG A 44 -10.23 -3.30 10.43
C ARG A 44 -11.75 -3.37 10.24
N HIS A 45 -12.29 -2.66 9.23
CA HIS A 45 -13.72 -2.67 8.93
C HIS A 45 -14.22 -4.08 8.60
N ALA A 46 -13.49 -4.83 7.76
CA ALA A 46 -13.85 -6.21 7.42
C ALA A 46 -13.87 -7.10 8.67
N ALA A 47 -12.84 -7.00 9.52
CA ALA A 47 -12.76 -7.77 10.75
C ALA A 47 -13.90 -7.46 11.73
N ASP A 48 -14.29 -6.19 11.84
CA ASP A 48 -15.34 -5.78 12.78
C ASP A 48 -16.75 -6.11 12.32
N THR A 49 -17.01 -6.12 10.99
CA THR A 49 -18.38 -6.11 10.48
C THR A 49 -18.72 -7.27 9.55
N MET A 50 -17.73 -7.89 8.91
CA MET A 50 -17.98 -8.81 7.81
C MET A 50 -17.60 -10.26 8.09
N PHE A 51 -16.59 -10.50 8.90
CA PHE A 51 -16.01 -11.82 9.11
C PHE A 51 -16.06 -12.25 10.57
N SER A 52 -16.32 -13.53 10.81
CA SER A 52 -16.12 -14.20 12.10
C SER A 52 -14.73 -14.85 12.20
N GLU A 53 -14.15 -15.24 11.05
CA GLU A 53 -12.78 -15.74 10.94
C GLU A 53 -12.20 -15.26 9.60
N ILE A 54 -10.96 -14.78 9.62
CA ILE A 54 -10.24 -14.32 8.42
C ILE A 54 -9.14 -15.32 8.07
N ASN A 55 -9.21 -15.86 6.86
CA ASN A 55 -8.16 -16.71 6.30
C ASN A 55 -7.00 -15.87 5.76
N GLU A 56 -7.31 -14.87 4.94
CA GLU A 56 -6.30 -13.99 4.37
C GLU A 56 -6.80 -12.55 4.31
N VAL A 57 -5.94 -11.62 4.70
CA VAL A 57 -6.00 -10.20 4.34
C VAL A 57 -4.94 -9.95 3.30
N GLY A 58 -5.36 -9.63 2.10
CA GLY A 58 -4.47 -9.34 0.98
C GLY A 58 -4.67 -7.92 0.49
N VAL A 59 -3.72 -7.03 0.74
CA VAL A 59 -3.76 -5.71 0.12
C VAL A 59 -3.42 -5.87 -1.36
N ARG A 60 -4.23 -5.26 -2.22
CA ARG A 60 -4.10 -5.28 -3.67
C ARG A 60 -4.33 -3.89 -4.20
N ASP A 61 -3.30 -3.32 -4.79
CA ASP A 61 -3.43 -2.08 -5.52
C ASP A 61 -3.09 -2.26 -7.00
N GLY A 62 -3.61 -1.38 -7.82
CA GLY A 62 -3.38 -1.42 -9.26
C GLY A 62 -3.97 -0.22 -9.97
N ALA A 63 -3.62 -0.08 -11.24
CA ALA A 63 -4.01 1.06 -12.04
C ALA A 63 -4.12 0.69 -13.52
N ASN A 64 -4.82 1.54 -14.28
CA ASN A 64 -4.73 1.56 -15.73
C ASN A 64 -4.17 2.91 -16.24
N LEU A 65 -3.31 3.53 -15.44
CA LEU A 65 -2.72 4.81 -15.75
C LEU A 65 -1.82 4.75 -17.00
N THR A 66 -1.92 5.77 -17.83
CA THR A 66 -1.02 6.02 -18.95
C THR A 66 -0.46 7.43 -18.87
N VAL A 67 0.79 7.63 -19.29
CA VAL A 67 1.47 8.94 -19.26
C VAL A 67 1.84 9.33 -20.69
N ALA A 68 1.18 10.36 -21.23
CA ALA A 68 1.39 10.79 -22.59
C ALA A 68 2.85 11.24 -22.84
N GLY A 69 3.45 10.68 -23.90
CA GLY A 69 4.84 11.02 -24.32
C GLY A 69 5.93 10.22 -23.60
N TYR A 70 5.56 9.22 -22.81
CA TYR A 70 6.52 8.34 -22.12
C TYR A 70 6.08 6.87 -22.28
N ASP A 71 6.99 6.02 -22.69
CA ASP A 71 6.80 4.56 -22.71
C ASP A 71 6.92 3.96 -21.31
N PHE A 72 7.69 4.62 -20.44
CA PHE A 72 7.85 4.27 -19.04
C PHE A 72 7.99 5.55 -18.19
N ALA A 73 7.14 5.70 -17.19
CA ALA A 73 7.23 6.79 -16.22
C ALA A 73 6.71 6.33 -14.85
N PRO A 74 7.41 6.64 -13.76
CA PRO A 74 6.89 6.38 -12.42
C PRO A 74 5.79 7.40 -12.10
N THR A 75 4.77 6.97 -11.37
CA THR A 75 3.67 7.84 -10.91
C THR A 75 4.00 8.56 -9.60
N PHE A 76 5.00 8.06 -8.89
CA PHE A 76 5.60 8.66 -7.68
C PHE A 76 7.12 8.40 -7.68
N SER A 77 7.80 8.54 -6.54
CA SER A 77 9.24 8.40 -6.43
C SER A 77 9.76 7.08 -6.99
N ILE A 78 10.56 7.13 -8.06
CA ILE A 78 11.21 5.91 -8.60
C ILE A 78 12.16 5.28 -7.58
N TRP A 79 12.74 6.06 -6.68
CA TRP A 79 13.56 5.55 -5.58
C TRP A 79 12.77 4.62 -4.66
N THR A 80 11.59 5.07 -4.23
CA THR A 80 10.66 4.30 -3.41
C THR A 80 10.18 3.06 -4.15
N THR A 81 9.74 3.21 -5.40
CA THR A 81 9.31 2.08 -6.24
C THR A 81 10.38 1.00 -6.39
N ILE A 82 11.64 1.40 -6.64
CA ILE A 82 12.76 0.45 -6.73
C ILE A 82 12.98 -0.25 -5.38
N GLU A 83 12.89 0.47 -4.28
CA GLU A 83 13.11 -0.07 -2.94
C GLU A 83 12.02 -1.09 -2.56
N GLU A 84 10.76 -0.71 -2.65
CA GLU A 84 9.62 -1.57 -2.35
C GLU A 84 9.58 -2.82 -3.24
N CYS A 85 9.75 -2.65 -4.54
CA CYS A 85 9.62 -3.75 -5.50
C CYS A 85 10.82 -4.72 -5.52
N LEU A 86 12.04 -4.25 -5.18
CA LEU A 86 13.26 -5.07 -5.26
C LEU A 86 13.78 -5.52 -3.90
N ASN A 87 13.27 -5.01 -2.79
CA ASN A 87 13.48 -5.60 -1.49
C ASN A 87 12.72 -6.93 -1.36
N PRO A 88 13.20 -7.86 -0.52
CA PRO A 88 12.47 -9.09 -0.25
C PRO A 88 11.11 -8.80 0.39
N PRO A 89 9.99 -9.11 -0.28
CA PRO A 89 8.65 -8.93 0.27
C PRO A 89 8.48 -9.66 1.60
N VAL A 90 7.78 -9.04 2.53
CA VAL A 90 7.39 -9.65 3.80
C VAL A 90 6.00 -10.26 3.66
N ILE A 91 5.84 -11.46 4.19
CA ILE A 91 4.55 -12.14 4.37
C ILE A 91 4.41 -12.47 5.85
N TRP A 92 3.19 -12.44 6.34
CA TRP A 92 2.86 -12.92 7.67
C TRP A 92 1.94 -14.13 7.61
N GLU A 93 2.24 -15.15 8.40
CA GLU A 93 1.39 -16.32 8.63
C GLU A 93 1.31 -16.60 10.12
N LYS A 94 0.10 -16.90 10.63
CA LYS A 94 -0.17 -17.06 12.08
C LYS A 94 0.78 -18.04 12.76
N ASP A 95 1.04 -19.17 12.13
CA ASP A 95 1.88 -20.22 12.69
C ASP A 95 3.40 -20.01 12.49
N ARG A 96 3.77 -19.09 11.59
CA ARG A 96 5.16 -18.85 11.20
C ARG A 96 5.69 -17.49 11.62
N GLY A 97 4.80 -16.52 11.80
CA GLY A 97 5.17 -15.10 11.98
C GLY A 97 5.59 -14.46 10.66
N TRP A 98 6.36 -13.40 10.74
CA TRP A 98 6.88 -12.69 9.57
C TRP A 98 8.06 -13.40 8.93
N PHE A 99 8.04 -13.51 7.62
CA PHE A 99 9.14 -14.05 6.82
C PHE A 99 9.19 -13.35 5.46
N THR A 100 10.32 -13.47 4.78
CA THR A 100 10.52 -12.87 3.45
C THR A 100 10.47 -13.90 2.34
N THR A 101 10.08 -13.43 1.15
CA THR A 101 10.07 -14.20 -0.09
C THR A 101 10.92 -13.49 -1.15
N PRO A 102 11.25 -14.11 -2.28
CA PRO A 102 11.91 -13.42 -3.38
C PRO A 102 11.04 -12.27 -3.93
N PRO A 103 11.63 -11.17 -4.40
CA PRO A 103 10.90 -10.12 -5.13
C PRO A 103 10.08 -10.69 -6.28
N PHE A 104 8.89 -10.11 -6.50
CA PHE A 104 7.93 -10.54 -7.53
C PHE A 104 7.42 -11.98 -7.38
N SER A 105 7.49 -12.55 -6.18
CA SER A 105 6.96 -13.89 -5.90
C SER A 105 5.44 -13.95 -5.94
N GLU A 106 4.90 -15.16 -6.07
CA GLU A 106 3.47 -15.46 -6.08
C GLU A 106 2.65 -14.58 -7.05
N PRO A 107 3.02 -14.52 -8.34
CA PRO A 107 2.29 -13.72 -9.30
C PRO A 107 0.84 -14.19 -9.42
N GLU A 108 -0.08 -13.24 -9.53
CA GLU A 108 -1.50 -13.50 -9.78
C GLU A 108 -2.08 -12.43 -10.72
N THR A 109 -3.17 -12.74 -11.39
CA THR A 109 -3.98 -11.74 -12.09
C THR A 109 -5.15 -11.35 -11.22
N PHE A 110 -5.16 -10.11 -10.74
CA PHE A 110 -6.25 -9.57 -9.96
C PHE A 110 -7.12 -8.66 -10.81
N THR A 111 -8.45 -8.83 -10.74
CA THR A 111 -9.39 -7.99 -11.48
C THR A 111 -9.84 -6.83 -10.61
N PHE A 112 -9.41 -5.63 -10.98
CA PHE A 112 -9.77 -4.39 -10.29
C PHE A 112 -11.10 -3.82 -10.77
N PRO A 113 -11.84 -3.12 -9.91
CA PRO A 113 -13.15 -2.53 -10.21
C PRO A 113 -13.05 -1.32 -11.15
N ALA A 114 -14.20 -0.67 -11.40
CA ALA A 114 -14.34 0.59 -12.13
C ALA A 114 -13.76 0.58 -13.57
N GLY A 115 -13.62 -0.60 -14.18
CA GLY A 115 -13.09 -0.72 -15.54
C GLY A 115 -11.56 -0.71 -15.64
N ILE A 116 -10.83 -0.73 -14.53
CA ILE A 116 -9.38 -0.96 -14.52
C ILE A 116 -9.09 -2.35 -15.11
N GLY A 117 -9.85 -3.38 -14.67
CA GLY A 117 -9.78 -4.73 -15.22
C GLY A 117 -8.65 -5.58 -14.64
N PRO A 118 -8.22 -6.64 -15.37
CA PRO A 118 -7.21 -7.57 -14.89
C PRO A 118 -5.81 -6.97 -14.99
N VAL A 119 -5.06 -7.01 -13.87
CA VAL A 119 -3.67 -6.57 -13.78
C VAL A 119 -2.84 -7.68 -13.12
N GLU A 120 -1.63 -7.91 -13.61
CA GLU A 120 -0.68 -8.82 -12.96
C GLU A 120 -0.14 -8.19 -11.68
N CYS A 121 -0.36 -8.86 -10.55
CA CYS A 121 0.06 -8.45 -9.22
C CYS A 121 1.13 -9.41 -8.70
N VAL A 122 2.11 -8.87 -7.97
CA VAL A 122 3.22 -9.62 -7.39
C VAL A 122 3.49 -9.16 -5.97
N ASN A 123 4.02 -10.03 -5.13
CA ASN A 123 4.45 -9.63 -3.79
C ASN A 123 5.55 -8.57 -3.88
N VAL A 124 5.39 -7.50 -3.12
CA VAL A 124 6.39 -6.46 -2.87
C VAL A 124 6.49 -6.19 -1.36
N GLU A 125 7.55 -5.52 -0.92
CA GLU A 125 7.69 -5.11 0.47
C GLU A 125 6.74 -3.95 0.75
N HIS A 126 5.90 -4.10 1.81
CA HIS A 126 5.00 -3.02 2.22
C HIS A 126 4.60 -3.13 3.70
N GLU A 127 4.26 -1.99 4.32
CA GLU A 127 4.09 -1.85 5.76
C GLU A 127 2.83 -2.52 6.32
N GLU A 128 1.75 -2.68 5.55
CA GLU A 128 0.51 -3.30 6.00
C GLU A 128 0.72 -4.71 6.54
N VAL A 129 1.65 -5.45 5.91
CA VAL A 129 1.98 -6.80 6.38
C VAL A 129 2.59 -6.80 7.77
N LEU A 130 3.17 -5.67 8.19
CA LEU A 130 3.75 -5.49 9.51
C LEU A 130 2.79 -4.87 10.52
N LEU A 131 1.76 -4.17 10.05
CA LEU A 131 0.76 -3.47 10.85
C LEU A 131 -0.46 -4.34 11.12
N ILE A 132 -1.14 -4.82 10.09
CA ILE A 132 -2.40 -5.57 10.18
C ILE A 132 -2.37 -6.70 11.21
N PRO A 133 -1.33 -7.59 11.25
CA PRO A 133 -1.32 -8.71 12.21
C PRO A 133 -1.21 -8.31 13.68
N ARG A 134 -0.94 -7.03 13.98
CA ARG A 134 -0.85 -6.54 15.36
C ARG A 134 -2.23 -6.33 15.99
N TRP A 135 -3.25 -6.05 15.17
CA TRP A 135 -4.59 -5.69 15.65
C TRP A 135 -5.73 -6.42 14.95
N VAL A 136 -5.49 -7.06 13.82
CA VAL A 136 -6.46 -7.87 13.08
C VAL A 136 -6.01 -9.33 13.09
N GLU A 137 -6.87 -10.21 13.63
CA GLU A 137 -6.60 -11.65 13.58
C GLU A 137 -6.90 -12.20 12.18
N ALA A 138 -5.87 -12.74 11.52
CA ALA A 138 -5.97 -13.43 10.25
C ALA A 138 -5.05 -14.66 10.24
N GLN A 139 -5.19 -15.58 9.30
CA GLN A 139 -4.25 -16.69 9.15
C GLN A 139 -3.05 -16.28 8.30
N ARG A 140 -3.26 -15.36 7.35
CA ARG A 140 -2.23 -14.86 6.43
C ARG A 140 -2.47 -13.38 6.11
N VAL A 141 -1.38 -12.62 5.95
CA VAL A 141 -1.40 -11.22 5.45
C VAL A 141 -0.37 -11.06 4.36
N THR A 142 -0.78 -10.49 3.23
CA THR A 142 0.04 -10.26 2.04
C THR A 142 -0.19 -8.86 1.48
N PHE A 143 0.81 -8.34 0.79
CA PHE A 143 0.68 -7.18 -0.08
C PHE A 143 1.13 -7.55 -1.49
N LYS A 144 0.32 -7.25 -2.50
CA LYS A 144 0.69 -7.44 -3.91
C LYS A 144 0.39 -6.19 -4.72
N TYR A 145 1.39 -5.74 -5.44
CA TYR A 145 1.30 -4.57 -6.29
C TYR A 145 0.93 -4.95 -7.73
N GLY A 146 -0.10 -4.32 -8.26
CA GLY A 146 -0.54 -4.44 -9.65
C GLY A 146 0.30 -3.60 -10.59
N LEU A 147 1.54 -4.02 -10.80
CA LEU A 147 2.51 -3.33 -11.66
C LEU A 147 2.31 -3.62 -13.15
N GLY A 148 1.77 -4.78 -13.47
CA GLY A 148 1.74 -5.31 -14.83
C GLY A 148 3.10 -5.83 -15.31
N SER A 149 3.07 -6.74 -16.28
CA SER A 149 4.27 -7.48 -16.74
C SER A 149 5.35 -6.59 -17.35
N GLU A 150 4.97 -5.50 -18.01
CA GLU A 150 5.92 -4.57 -18.63
C GLU A 150 6.76 -3.83 -17.57
N PHE A 151 6.09 -3.26 -16.56
CA PHE A 151 6.76 -2.56 -15.48
C PHE A 151 7.67 -3.48 -14.67
N ILE A 152 7.19 -4.68 -14.33
CA ILE A 152 7.97 -5.74 -13.67
C ILE A 152 9.22 -6.06 -14.49
N GLY A 153 9.09 -6.20 -15.81
CA GLY A 153 10.20 -6.49 -16.72
C GLY A 153 11.29 -5.40 -16.71
N VAL A 154 10.90 -4.14 -16.63
CA VAL A 154 11.84 -3.00 -16.50
C VAL A 154 12.60 -3.09 -15.18
N LEU A 155 11.91 -3.25 -14.05
CA LEU A 155 12.56 -3.37 -12.73
C LEU A 155 13.51 -4.57 -12.66
N GLN A 156 13.11 -5.71 -13.18
CA GLN A 156 13.98 -6.89 -13.26
C GLN A 156 15.23 -6.63 -14.10
N THR A 157 15.11 -5.85 -15.17
CA THR A 157 16.25 -5.46 -16.01
C THR A 157 17.20 -4.53 -15.28
N LEU A 158 16.69 -3.52 -14.59
CA LEU A 158 17.48 -2.64 -13.73
C LEU A 158 18.26 -3.44 -12.69
N HIS A 159 17.61 -4.38 -12.04
CA HIS A 159 18.24 -5.26 -11.05
C HIS A 159 19.34 -6.13 -11.64
N LYS A 160 19.10 -6.79 -12.79
CA LYS A 160 20.11 -7.61 -13.50
C LYS A 160 21.33 -6.81 -13.89
N LEU A 161 21.18 -5.52 -14.19
CA LEU A 161 22.28 -4.61 -14.55
C LEU A 161 22.96 -3.96 -13.33
N GLY A 162 22.43 -4.15 -12.11
CA GLY A 162 22.89 -3.50 -10.89
C GLY A 162 22.57 -2.00 -10.85
N LEU A 163 21.60 -1.56 -11.67
CA LEU A 163 21.20 -0.14 -11.75
C LEU A 163 20.27 0.27 -10.60
N ASP A 164 19.79 -0.66 -9.82
CA ASP A 164 19.05 -0.47 -8.57
C ASP A 164 19.96 -0.21 -7.35
N SER A 165 21.27 -0.40 -7.51
CA SER A 165 22.23 -0.27 -6.40
C SER A 165 22.46 1.20 -6.00
N THR A 166 22.55 1.41 -4.67
CA THR A 166 23.01 2.68 -4.08
C THR A 166 24.53 2.73 -3.89
N ASP A 167 25.24 1.61 -4.04
CA ASP A 167 26.68 1.54 -3.90
C ASP A 167 27.37 2.29 -5.05
N PRO A 168 28.24 3.28 -4.76
CA PRO A 168 28.81 4.11 -5.79
C PRO A 168 29.75 3.34 -6.74
N VAL A 169 29.60 3.58 -8.04
CA VAL A 169 30.49 3.08 -9.09
C VAL A 169 31.27 4.24 -9.71
N ARG A 170 32.49 3.96 -10.22
CA ARG A 170 33.30 4.98 -10.88
C ARG A 170 32.98 5.05 -12.37
N VAL A 171 32.59 6.26 -12.82
CA VAL A 171 32.30 6.56 -14.23
C VAL A 171 33.09 7.82 -14.63
N GLY A 172 34.04 7.70 -15.58
CA GLY A 172 34.80 8.84 -16.08
C GLY A 172 35.51 9.66 -15.01
N GLY A 173 35.90 9.05 -13.89
CA GLY A 173 36.58 9.74 -12.77
C GLY A 173 35.62 10.26 -11.68
N ALA A 174 34.32 10.33 -11.91
CA ALA A 174 33.32 10.63 -10.92
C ALA A 174 32.87 9.34 -10.16
N SER A 175 32.35 9.50 -8.95
CA SER A 175 31.69 8.43 -8.19
C SER A 175 30.20 8.71 -8.19
N VAL A 176 29.39 7.78 -8.73
CA VAL A 176 27.94 7.95 -8.90
C VAL A 176 27.21 6.75 -8.39
N SER A 177 26.03 6.93 -7.77
CA SER A 177 25.09 5.86 -7.45
C SER A 177 24.35 5.46 -8.74
N PRO A 178 24.32 4.18 -9.12
CA PRO A 178 23.55 3.73 -10.28
C PRO A 178 22.07 4.10 -10.20
N ARG A 179 21.44 3.93 -9.05
CA ARG A 179 20.04 4.30 -8.81
C ARG A 179 19.77 5.78 -9.02
N ASP A 180 20.70 6.67 -8.63
CA ASP A 180 20.57 8.11 -8.86
C ASP A 180 20.62 8.46 -10.35
N VAL A 181 21.41 7.73 -11.13
CA VAL A 181 21.44 7.89 -12.58
C VAL A 181 20.11 7.48 -13.21
N VAL A 182 19.54 6.34 -12.78
CA VAL A 182 18.20 5.92 -13.25
C VAL A 182 17.15 6.98 -12.91
N ALA A 183 17.14 7.47 -11.68
CA ALA A 183 16.20 8.50 -11.25
C ALA A 183 16.36 9.81 -12.07
N ALA A 184 17.58 10.22 -12.36
CA ALA A 184 17.85 11.41 -13.14
C ALA A 184 17.48 11.27 -14.64
N CYS A 185 17.38 10.05 -15.15
CA CYS A 185 16.97 9.78 -16.54
C CYS A 185 15.43 9.75 -16.73
N LEU A 186 14.67 9.61 -15.64
CA LEU A 186 13.22 9.51 -15.67
C LEU A 186 12.58 10.91 -15.47
N PRO A 187 11.34 11.09 -15.95
CA PRO A 187 10.62 12.33 -15.70
C PRO A 187 10.31 12.48 -14.20
N ASP A 188 10.30 13.72 -13.72
CA ASP A 188 9.84 14.02 -12.37
C ASP A 188 8.34 13.78 -12.28
N PRO A 189 7.86 12.83 -11.41
CA PRO A 189 6.45 12.53 -11.24
C PRO A 189 5.59 13.76 -10.92
N ALA A 190 6.13 14.75 -10.21
CA ALA A 190 5.41 15.98 -9.88
C ALA A 190 4.99 16.79 -11.12
N THR A 191 5.59 16.53 -12.28
CA THR A 191 5.30 17.21 -13.54
C THR A 191 4.40 16.43 -14.50
N LEU A 192 3.92 15.26 -14.08
CA LEU A 192 3.20 14.33 -14.96
C LEU A 192 1.68 14.40 -14.85
N GLY A 193 1.12 15.06 -13.84
CA GLY A 193 -0.30 15.06 -13.56
C GLY A 193 -1.17 15.38 -14.78
N ASP A 194 -0.86 16.44 -15.52
CA ASP A 194 -1.61 16.87 -16.73
C ASP A 194 -1.39 15.94 -17.94
N LYS A 195 -0.39 15.06 -17.90
CA LYS A 195 -0.09 14.10 -18.97
C LYS A 195 -0.64 12.70 -18.65
N MET A 196 -1.14 12.52 -17.46
CA MET A 196 -1.61 11.25 -16.94
C MET A 196 -3.11 11.10 -17.15
N SER A 197 -3.54 9.93 -17.58
CA SER A 197 -4.96 9.57 -17.70
C SER A 197 -5.18 8.14 -17.19
N GLY A 198 -6.39 7.89 -16.68
CA GLY A 198 -6.78 6.60 -16.12
C GLY A 198 -7.09 6.68 -14.62
N LEU A 199 -7.19 5.52 -14.02
CA LEU A 199 -7.65 5.30 -12.65
C LEU A 199 -6.57 4.60 -11.83
N THR A 200 -6.50 4.96 -10.54
CA THR A 200 -5.81 4.19 -9.51
C THR A 200 -6.84 3.49 -8.62
N CYS A 201 -6.52 2.31 -8.13
CA CYS A 201 -7.31 1.55 -7.17
C CYS A 201 -6.41 0.99 -6.09
N ALA A 202 -6.69 1.33 -4.86
CA ALA A 202 -6.07 0.77 -3.67
C ALA A 202 -7.13 0.03 -2.86
N GLY A 203 -6.82 -1.13 -2.30
CA GLY A 203 -7.84 -1.85 -1.53
C GLY A 203 -7.37 -3.12 -0.85
N THR A 204 -8.29 -3.69 -0.09
CA THR A 204 -8.04 -4.85 0.76
C THR A 204 -8.99 -5.97 0.39
N TRP A 205 -8.44 -7.05 -0.10
CA TRP A 205 -9.11 -8.31 -0.38
C TRP A 205 -9.09 -9.18 0.88
N VAL A 206 -10.25 -9.64 1.28
CA VAL A 206 -10.39 -10.45 2.50
C VAL A 206 -11.16 -11.71 2.20
N THR A 207 -10.64 -12.85 2.68
CA THR A 207 -11.31 -14.15 2.60
C THR A 207 -11.44 -14.79 3.97
N GLY A 208 -12.49 -15.57 4.15
CA GLY A 208 -12.70 -16.26 5.42
C GLY A 208 -14.11 -16.81 5.59
N THR A 209 -14.56 -16.84 6.84
CA THR A 209 -15.92 -17.16 7.22
C THR A 209 -16.67 -15.89 7.58
N GLY A 210 -17.76 -15.62 6.91
CA GLY A 210 -18.63 -14.48 7.20
C GLY A 210 -19.27 -14.55 8.59
N THR A 211 -19.83 -13.46 9.05
CA THR A 211 -20.58 -13.40 10.32
C THR A 211 -21.84 -14.29 10.32
N ASP A 212 -22.31 -14.67 9.13
CA ASP A 212 -23.41 -15.64 8.91
C ASP A 212 -22.94 -17.10 8.92
N GLY A 213 -21.64 -17.35 9.06
CA GLY A 213 -21.02 -18.67 9.06
C GLY A 213 -20.74 -19.25 7.67
N ALA A 214 -21.04 -18.54 6.58
CA ALA A 214 -20.74 -18.97 5.22
C ALA A 214 -19.32 -18.55 4.77
N PRO A 215 -18.70 -19.29 3.83
CA PRO A 215 -17.49 -18.80 3.17
C PRO A 215 -17.75 -17.47 2.50
N ARG A 216 -16.86 -16.51 2.71
CA ARG A 216 -16.99 -15.14 2.19
C ARG A 216 -15.69 -14.66 1.59
N GLU A 217 -15.81 -13.87 0.52
CA GLU A 217 -14.72 -13.19 -0.14
C GLU A 217 -15.19 -11.79 -0.53
N VAL A 218 -14.45 -10.75 -0.13
CA VAL A 218 -14.77 -9.36 -0.44
C VAL A 218 -13.52 -8.61 -0.88
N TYR A 219 -13.74 -7.55 -1.66
CA TYR A 219 -12.72 -6.55 -1.94
C TYR A 219 -13.27 -5.18 -1.60
N LEU A 220 -12.68 -4.56 -0.56
CA LEU A 220 -12.95 -3.17 -0.18
C LEU A 220 -11.93 -2.30 -0.89
N TYR A 221 -12.37 -1.21 -1.53
CA TYR A 221 -11.48 -0.45 -2.41
C TYR A 221 -11.82 1.03 -2.48
N HIS A 222 -10.83 1.78 -2.91
CA HIS A 222 -10.92 3.20 -3.19
C HIS A 222 -10.33 3.46 -4.57
N VAL A 223 -11.12 4.06 -5.46
CA VAL A 223 -10.73 4.37 -6.84
C VAL A 223 -10.67 5.88 -7.03
N VAL A 224 -9.60 6.37 -7.65
CA VAL A 224 -9.45 7.79 -8.01
C VAL A 224 -9.15 7.93 -9.49
N ASP A 225 -9.91 8.79 -10.16
CA ASP A 225 -9.68 9.22 -11.55
C ASP A 225 -8.70 10.38 -11.58
N ASN A 226 -7.63 10.25 -12.38
CA ASN A 226 -6.59 11.28 -12.44
C ASN A 226 -7.12 12.61 -13.02
N ALA A 227 -8.00 12.56 -14.02
CA ALA A 227 -8.55 13.78 -14.60
C ALA A 227 -9.44 14.53 -13.60
N TRP A 228 -10.22 13.81 -12.80
CA TRP A 228 -10.99 14.39 -11.70
C TRP A 228 -10.08 15.01 -10.64
N SER A 229 -9.06 14.28 -10.19
CA SER A 229 -8.13 14.74 -9.15
C SER A 229 -7.37 16.00 -9.61
N MET A 230 -6.91 16.03 -10.85
CA MET A 230 -6.26 17.20 -11.44
C MET A 230 -7.22 18.41 -11.56
N ALA A 231 -8.44 18.19 -11.99
CA ALA A 231 -9.43 19.27 -12.15
C ALA A 231 -9.85 19.89 -10.81
N GLU A 232 -10.04 19.05 -9.77
CA GLU A 232 -10.55 19.47 -8.48
C GLU A 232 -9.46 20.02 -7.55
N TYR A 233 -8.28 19.36 -7.55
CA TYR A 233 -7.21 19.63 -6.57
C TYR A 233 -5.88 20.04 -7.20
N GLY A 234 -5.73 20.00 -8.52
CA GLY A 234 -4.46 20.28 -9.20
C GLY A 234 -3.36 19.26 -8.87
N SER A 235 -3.74 18.07 -8.43
CA SER A 235 -2.84 17.02 -7.99
C SER A 235 -3.20 15.69 -8.64
N GLN A 236 -2.21 14.89 -9.00
CA GLN A 236 -2.43 13.56 -9.58
C GLN A 236 -3.12 12.60 -8.61
N ALA A 237 -3.80 11.59 -9.15
CA ALA A 237 -4.65 10.66 -8.39
C ALA A 237 -3.94 10.06 -7.16
N VAL A 238 -2.71 9.57 -7.30
CA VAL A 238 -1.97 8.95 -6.20
C VAL A 238 -1.68 9.96 -5.07
N VAL A 239 -1.44 11.23 -5.40
CA VAL A 239 -1.19 12.29 -4.41
C VAL A 239 -2.47 12.57 -3.59
N TRP A 240 -3.60 12.74 -4.26
CA TRP A 240 -4.89 12.91 -3.59
C TRP A 240 -5.24 11.69 -2.73
N GLN A 241 -5.14 10.50 -3.31
CA GLN A 241 -5.48 9.23 -2.67
C GLN A 241 -4.65 8.98 -1.40
N THR A 242 -3.39 9.43 -1.39
CA THR A 242 -2.54 9.35 -0.20
C THR A 242 -2.85 10.46 0.80
N ALA A 243 -3.03 11.70 0.34
CA ALA A 243 -3.04 12.88 1.19
C ALA A 243 -4.36 13.09 1.96
N VAL A 244 -5.51 12.62 1.44
CA VAL A 244 -6.81 12.77 2.10
C VAL A 244 -6.87 12.01 3.43
N ASN A 245 -6.25 10.84 3.51
CA ASN A 245 -6.35 9.97 4.67
C ASN A 245 -5.73 10.54 5.95
N PRO A 246 -4.52 11.12 5.96
CA PRO A 246 -4.00 11.78 7.15
C PRO A 246 -4.84 12.99 7.57
N VAL A 247 -5.53 13.69 6.65
CA VAL A 247 -6.44 14.78 7.00
C VAL A 247 -7.66 14.24 7.74
N VAL A 248 -8.29 13.18 7.22
CA VAL A 248 -9.38 12.47 7.89
C VAL A 248 -8.97 12.01 9.30
N ALA A 249 -7.80 11.40 9.41
CA ALA A 249 -7.28 10.93 10.70
C ALA A 249 -7.05 12.07 11.70
N LEU A 250 -6.50 13.20 11.25
CA LEU A 250 -6.29 14.39 12.10
C LEU A 250 -7.60 14.92 12.66
N GLU A 251 -8.66 15.00 11.85
CA GLU A 251 -9.97 15.45 12.29
C GLU A 251 -10.60 14.47 13.29
N LEU A 252 -10.46 13.17 13.07
CA LEU A 252 -10.95 12.16 14.01
C LEU A 252 -10.19 12.19 15.35
N ILE A 253 -8.90 12.50 15.33
CA ILE A 253 -8.10 12.69 16.55
C ILE A 253 -8.53 14.00 17.26
N ASP A 254 -8.71 15.09 16.53
CA ASP A 254 -9.11 16.38 17.11
C ASP A 254 -10.50 16.33 17.73
N SER A 255 -11.44 15.66 17.07
CA SER A 255 -12.81 15.43 17.60
C SER A 255 -12.86 14.41 18.74
N GLY A 256 -11.81 13.63 18.96
CA GLY A 256 -11.75 12.53 19.93
C GLY A 256 -12.45 11.26 19.48
N ALA A 257 -12.91 11.15 18.24
CA ALA A 257 -13.45 9.90 17.67
C ALA A 257 -12.37 8.83 17.55
N TRP A 258 -11.13 9.26 17.26
CA TRP A 258 -9.93 8.43 17.38
C TRP A 258 -9.10 8.89 18.59
N ALA A 259 -8.91 7.98 19.55
CA ALA A 259 -8.15 8.26 20.77
C ALA A 259 -7.31 7.04 21.14
N GLY A 260 -6.14 7.30 21.74
CA GLY A 260 -5.23 6.26 22.18
C GLY A 260 -3.93 6.83 22.71
N THR A 261 -3.04 5.98 23.18
CA THR A 261 -1.69 6.31 23.62
C THR A 261 -0.72 5.27 23.08
N GLY A 262 0.55 5.61 23.01
CA GLY A 262 1.56 4.72 22.44
C GLY A 262 1.77 4.92 20.96
N VAL A 263 2.20 3.88 20.26
CA VAL A 263 2.38 3.85 18.82
C VAL A 263 1.35 2.88 18.23
N LEU A 264 0.43 3.40 17.43
CA LEU A 264 -0.68 2.66 16.87
C LEU A 264 -0.71 2.78 15.34
N GLY A 265 -1.14 1.72 14.67
CA GLY A 265 -1.62 1.79 13.30
C GLY A 265 -3.13 2.10 13.25
N PRO A 266 -3.70 2.45 12.09
CA PRO A 266 -5.13 2.72 11.95
C PRO A 266 -6.00 1.51 12.28
N GLU A 267 -5.49 0.28 12.16
CA GLU A 267 -6.20 -0.96 12.52
C GLU A 267 -6.51 -1.09 14.02
N ALA A 268 -5.82 -0.32 14.85
CA ALA A 268 -6.11 -0.26 16.29
C ALA A 268 -7.33 0.61 16.63
N LEU A 269 -7.87 1.35 15.64
CA LEU A 269 -8.89 2.38 15.84
C LEU A 269 -10.19 2.02 15.10
N PRO A 270 -11.35 2.58 15.51
CA PRO A 270 -12.63 2.29 14.86
C PRO A 270 -12.61 2.70 13.38
N ALA A 271 -12.90 1.76 12.47
CA ALA A 271 -12.86 2.03 11.03
C ALA A 271 -14.04 2.89 10.54
N GLN A 272 -15.26 2.66 11.07
CA GLN A 272 -16.46 3.28 10.53
C GLN A 272 -16.44 4.80 10.52
N PRO A 273 -16.03 5.52 11.59
CA PRO A 273 -15.93 6.98 11.56
C PRO A 273 -15.00 7.51 10.48
N PHE A 274 -13.92 6.75 10.18
CA PHE A 274 -12.98 7.11 9.13
C PHE A 274 -13.62 7.02 7.74
N LEU A 275 -14.30 5.91 7.48
CA LEU A 275 -14.95 5.65 6.19
C LEU A 275 -16.13 6.62 5.93
N ASP A 276 -16.86 7.00 6.98
CA ASP A 276 -17.93 7.98 6.90
C ASP A 276 -17.36 9.37 6.53
N LEU A 277 -16.33 9.82 7.24
CA LEU A 277 -15.71 11.13 7.01
C LEU A 277 -14.98 11.19 5.65
N LEU A 278 -14.32 10.11 5.23
CA LEU A 278 -13.73 10.01 3.90
C LEU A 278 -14.78 10.22 2.79
N THR A 279 -15.97 9.66 2.98
CA THR A 279 -17.10 9.83 2.06
C THR A 279 -17.62 11.28 2.08
N GLU A 280 -17.69 11.93 3.25
CA GLU A 280 -18.08 13.35 3.38
C GLU A 280 -17.08 14.28 2.68
N TYR A 281 -15.81 13.93 2.65
CA TYR A 281 -14.78 14.65 1.87
C TYR A 281 -14.85 14.41 0.34
N GLY A 282 -15.90 13.69 -0.12
CA GLY A 282 -16.11 13.45 -1.55
C GLY A 282 -15.21 12.37 -2.15
N SER A 283 -14.66 11.51 -1.30
CA SER A 283 -13.80 10.40 -1.70
C SER A 283 -14.42 9.04 -1.30
N PRO A 284 -15.53 8.64 -1.92
CA PRO A 284 -16.25 7.43 -1.54
C PRO A 284 -15.46 6.16 -1.83
N TRP A 285 -15.58 5.21 -0.93
CA TRP A 285 -15.05 3.86 -1.09
C TRP A 285 -16.10 2.89 -1.59
N GLY A 286 -15.67 1.70 -2.05
CA GLY A 286 -16.55 0.63 -2.52
C GLY A 286 -16.25 -0.71 -1.87
N CYS A 287 -17.21 -1.62 -1.99
CA CYS A 287 -17.07 -3.01 -1.56
C CYS A 287 -17.72 -3.94 -2.59
N GLU A 288 -16.97 -4.94 -3.03
CA GLU A 288 -17.46 -5.98 -3.93
C GLU A 288 -17.43 -7.34 -3.23
N GLU A 289 -18.59 -8.02 -3.17
CA GLU A 289 -18.65 -9.46 -2.87
C GLU A 289 -18.09 -10.22 -4.06
N ARG A 290 -17.19 -11.16 -3.79
CA ARG A 290 -16.63 -12.06 -4.80
C ARG A 290 -17.06 -13.47 -4.55
N THR A 291 -17.10 -14.28 -5.60
CA THR A 291 -17.39 -15.70 -5.43
C THR A 291 -16.14 -16.39 -4.91
N PRO A 292 -16.18 -16.99 -3.71
CA PRO A 292 -15.02 -17.71 -3.21
C PRO A 292 -14.53 -18.73 -4.23
N ALA A 293 -13.23 -18.73 -4.51
CA ALA A 293 -12.65 -19.72 -5.40
C ALA A 293 -12.95 -21.11 -4.83
N GLY A 294 -13.73 -21.90 -5.56
CA GLY A 294 -14.07 -23.27 -5.15
C GLY A 294 -12.79 -24.07 -4.90
N LYS A 295 -12.72 -24.74 -3.75
CA LYS A 295 -11.64 -25.68 -3.42
C LYS A 295 -11.61 -26.85 -4.38
#